data_3182fff9b2c23b0ec9c397494af29a01
#
_entry.id   3182fff9b2c23b0ec9c397494af29a01
#
_cell.length_a   1.000
_cell.length_b   1.000
_cell.length_c   1.000
_cell.angle_alpha   90.00
_cell.angle_beta   90.00
_cell.angle_gamma   90.00
#
_symmetry.space_group_name_H-M   'P 1'
#
loop_
_entity.id
_entity.type
_entity.pdbx_description
1 polymer ?
#
loop_
_entity_poly.entity_id
_entity_poly.type
_entity_poly.pdbx_seq_one_letter_code
_entity_poly.pdbx_strand_id
1 'polypeptide(L)'
;MNTNENSLEEDYNLKLNEIEQKLKNYILENYDVNNKDIALKFTHTFQTRLVNDKITESLNLTKRQCYLASLIALFHDYARFEQVKKYATFSDLKSVDHADLAVEMLFDKAELENFIDDLTENEKQIMYFAIKNHNKFAIQSGLTDEQMLFCKIIRDADKLDIFRIVSCDPRCEKLEVGQLIEEELENFYSHKLYKKTVNMNLYSKVLCHLSLIYDLNFNISCEILLNSKYIKMYMYSILLWATFKIDEDIIDCADYAEKYLKDRLA
;
A
#
# COMPACT_ATOMS: atom_id res chain seq x y z
N MET A 1 17.13 17.93 -28.61
CA MET A 1 15.83 17.69 -27.98
C MET A 1 15.90 17.41 -26.47
N ASN A 2 17.09 17.18 -25.86
CA ASN A 2 17.19 16.73 -24.46
C ASN A 2 17.25 17.83 -23.37
N THR A 3 17.40 19.10 -23.69
CA THR A 3 17.59 20.14 -22.66
C THR A 3 16.28 20.57 -21.97
N ASN A 4 15.15 20.58 -22.69
CA ASN A 4 13.86 20.97 -22.11
C ASN A 4 13.24 19.86 -21.24
N GLU A 5 13.43 18.60 -21.58
CA GLU A 5 12.91 17.47 -20.79
C GLU A 5 13.66 17.33 -19.46
N ASN A 6 14.99 17.49 -19.45
CA ASN A 6 15.78 17.46 -18.23
C ASN A 6 15.43 18.62 -17.28
N SER A 7 15.17 19.82 -17.80
CA SER A 7 14.77 20.96 -16.96
C SER A 7 13.39 20.79 -16.31
N LEU A 8 12.44 20.14 -16.99
CA LEU A 8 11.11 19.83 -16.45
C LEU A 8 11.18 18.72 -15.39
N GLU A 9 12.04 17.72 -15.58
CA GLU A 9 12.25 16.66 -14.60
C GLU A 9 12.88 17.19 -13.31
N GLU A 10 13.90 18.06 -13.43
CA GLU A 10 14.51 18.73 -12.29
C GLU A 10 13.48 19.58 -11.52
N ASP A 11 12.57 20.28 -12.21
CA ASP A 11 11.51 21.08 -11.60
C ASP A 11 10.50 20.20 -10.83
N TYR A 12 10.03 19.06 -11.40
CA TYR A 12 9.14 18.15 -10.69
C TYR A 12 9.79 17.49 -9.49
N ASN A 13 11.07 17.11 -9.57
CA ASN A 13 11.79 16.54 -8.44
C ASN A 13 11.98 17.54 -7.30
N LEU A 14 12.26 18.80 -7.61
CA LEU A 14 12.35 19.87 -6.60
C LEU A 14 11.00 20.08 -5.92
N LYS A 15 9.93 20.24 -6.68
CA LYS A 15 8.56 20.39 -6.13
C LYS A 15 8.17 19.19 -5.26
N LEU A 16 8.44 17.98 -5.73
CA LEU A 16 8.12 16.76 -4.97
C LEU A 16 8.85 16.71 -3.62
N ASN A 17 10.14 17.09 -3.60
CA ASN A 17 10.92 17.16 -2.38
C ASN A 17 10.39 18.23 -1.41
N GLU A 18 9.95 19.38 -1.90
CA GLU A 18 9.33 20.43 -1.09
C GLU A 18 8.01 19.96 -0.48
N ILE A 19 7.15 19.31 -1.27
CA ILE A 19 5.87 18.75 -0.81
C ILE A 19 6.11 17.64 0.22
N GLU A 20 7.05 16.74 -0.05
CA GLU A 20 7.43 15.69 0.88
C GLU A 20 7.91 16.28 2.22
N GLN A 21 8.73 17.34 2.18
CA GLN A 21 9.20 18.01 3.40
C GLN A 21 8.06 18.73 4.14
N LYS A 22 7.14 19.40 3.42
CA LYS A 22 5.93 19.99 4.02
C LYS A 22 5.08 18.93 4.72
N LEU A 23 4.86 17.77 4.08
CA LEU A 23 4.10 16.66 4.66
C LEU A 23 4.79 16.07 5.90
N LYS A 24 6.12 15.89 5.85
CA LYS A 24 6.91 15.45 7.02
C LYS A 24 6.74 16.39 8.20
N ASN A 25 6.93 17.69 7.97
CA ASN A 25 6.80 18.72 9.00
C ASN A 25 5.38 18.72 9.58
N TYR A 26 4.35 18.67 8.73
CA TYR A 26 2.95 18.61 9.17
C TYR A 26 2.69 17.40 10.08
N ILE A 27 3.20 16.20 9.71
CA ILE A 27 3.02 15.00 10.53
C ILE A 27 3.75 15.16 11.87
N LEU A 28 5.00 15.64 11.88
CA LEU A 28 5.79 15.81 13.10
C LEU A 28 5.19 16.86 14.07
N GLU A 29 4.55 17.89 13.55
CA GLU A 29 3.92 18.96 14.33
C GLU A 29 2.56 18.57 14.92
N ASN A 30 1.80 17.70 14.23
CA ASN A 30 0.42 17.41 14.57
C ASN A 30 0.18 16.04 15.22
N TYR A 31 1.18 15.12 15.12
CA TYR A 31 1.04 13.74 15.59
C TYR A 31 2.25 13.29 16.39
N ASP A 32 2.02 12.43 17.40
CA ASP A 32 3.09 11.89 18.24
C ASP A 32 3.81 10.73 17.53
N VAL A 33 4.96 11.00 16.99
CA VAL A 33 5.81 9.99 16.29
C VAL A 33 6.47 8.98 17.23
N ASN A 34 6.38 9.16 18.57
CA ASN A 34 6.78 8.12 19.52
C ASN A 34 5.70 7.03 19.63
N ASN A 35 4.48 7.30 19.21
CA ASN A 35 3.46 6.28 19.02
C ASN A 35 3.89 5.34 17.88
N LYS A 36 4.02 4.03 18.21
CA LYS A 36 4.49 3.00 17.25
C LYS A 36 3.65 2.93 15.98
N ASP A 37 2.35 3.20 16.08
CA ASP A 37 1.45 3.16 14.94
C ASP A 37 1.65 4.38 14.03
N ILE A 38 1.79 5.56 14.61
CA ILE A 38 2.15 6.78 13.87
C ILE A 38 3.51 6.63 13.19
N ALA A 39 4.54 6.16 13.92
CA ALA A 39 5.88 5.92 13.38
C ALA A 39 5.87 4.92 12.21
N LEU A 40 5.07 3.85 12.33
CA LEU A 40 4.91 2.89 11.26
C LEU A 40 4.33 3.56 10.01
N LYS A 41 3.25 4.32 10.16
CA LYS A 41 2.60 4.98 9.03
C LYS A 41 3.44 6.11 8.44
N PHE A 42 4.20 6.81 9.26
CA PHE A 42 5.20 7.75 8.79
C PHE A 42 6.21 7.08 7.85
N THR A 43 6.81 5.97 8.28
CA THR A 43 7.75 5.21 7.45
C THR A 43 7.08 4.65 6.20
N HIS A 44 5.90 4.05 6.34
CA HIS A 44 5.12 3.47 5.25
C HIS A 44 4.85 4.49 4.13
N THR A 45 4.37 5.67 4.46
CA THR A 45 4.06 6.72 3.48
C THR A 45 5.24 7.00 2.54
N PHE A 46 6.44 7.21 3.11
CA PHE A 46 7.61 7.55 2.29
C PHE A 46 8.22 6.32 1.58
N GLN A 47 8.12 5.13 2.17
CA GLN A 47 8.54 3.90 1.50
C GLN A 47 7.61 3.53 0.35
N THR A 48 6.30 3.69 0.50
CA THR A 48 5.33 3.50 -0.58
C THR A 48 5.63 4.41 -1.76
N ARG A 49 5.99 5.68 -1.51
CA ARG A 49 6.42 6.60 -2.57
C ARG A 49 7.66 6.08 -3.31
N LEU A 50 8.68 5.59 -2.61
CA LEU A 50 9.89 5.03 -3.25
C LEU A 50 9.60 3.77 -4.07
N VAL A 51 8.66 2.93 -3.63
CA VAL A 51 8.21 1.75 -4.39
C VAL A 51 7.40 2.19 -5.62
N ASN A 52 6.53 3.18 -5.46
CA ASN A 52 5.75 3.77 -6.56
C ASN A 52 6.67 4.29 -7.68
N ASP A 53 7.76 4.97 -7.33
CA ASP A 53 8.70 5.50 -8.33
C ASP A 53 9.31 4.35 -9.16
N LYS A 54 9.72 3.24 -8.52
CA LYS A 54 10.23 2.05 -9.23
C LYS A 54 9.19 1.43 -10.16
N ILE A 55 7.91 1.43 -9.79
CA ILE A 55 6.84 0.95 -10.66
C ILE A 55 6.69 1.88 -11.85
N THR A 56 6.58 3.19 -11.61
CA THR A 56 6.35 4.18 -12.67
C THR A 56 7.51 4.30 -13.64
N GLU A 57 8.76 4.11 -13.20
CA GLU A 57 9.96 4.05 -14.05
C GLU A 57 9.88 2.92 -15.10
N SER A 58 9.17 1.83 -14.81
CA SER A 58 8.98 0.70 -15.73
C SER A 58 7.81 0.90 -16.69
N LEU A 59 6.95 1.87 -16.42
CA LEU A 59 5.78 2.18 -17.22
C LEU A 59 6.10 3.33 -18.20
N ASN A 60 5.48 3.29 -19.37
CA ASN A 60 5.68 4.35 -20.37
C ASN A 60 4.84 5.60 -20.02
N LEU A 61 5.15 6.22 -18.88
CA LEU A 61 4.47 7.41 -18.36
C LEU A 61 5.23 8.69 -18.72
N THR A 62 4.49 9.79 -18.87
CA THR A 62 5.10 11.12 -18.95
C THR A 62 5.66 11.52 -17.58
N LYS A 63 6.60 12.47 -17.56
CA LYS A 63 7.17 13.02 -16.32
C LYS A 63 6.09 13.60 -15.40
N ARG A 64 5.06 14.25 -15.97
CA ARG A 64 3.92 14.77 -15.21
C ARG A 64 3.10 13.65 -14.58
N GLN A 65 2.89 12.54 -15.28
CA GLN A 65 2.19 11.38 -14.72
C GLN A 65 3.02 10.70 -13.62
N CYS A 66 4.34 10.58 -13.77
CA CYS A 66 5.21 10.08 -12.69
C CYS A 66 5.11 10.97 -11.44
N TYR A 67 5.17 12.30 -11.62
CA TYR A 67 4.99 13.26 -10.53
C TYR A 67 3.63 13.10 -9.83
N LEU A 68 2.53 13.01 -10.58
CA LEU A 68 1.18 12.78 -10.03
C LEU A 68 1.10 11.44 -9.26
N ALA A 69 1.70 10.37 -9.78
CA ALA A 69 1.74 9.09 -9.09
C ALA A 69 2.49 9.17 -7.75
N SER A 70 3.62 9.90 -7.71
CA SER A 70 4.38 10.12 -6.48
C SER A 70 3.60 10.94 -5.46
N LEU A 71 2.82 11.95 -5.89
CA LEU A 71 1.90 12.69 -5.02
C LEU A 71 0.81 11.78 -4.45
N ILE A 72 0.19 10.95 -5.28
CA ILE A 72 -0.81 9.97 -4.83
C ILE A 72 -0.21 9.05 -3.77
N ALA A 73 1.00 8.56 -3.98
CA ALA A 73 1.68 7.69 -3.02
C ALA A 73 1.98 8.39 -1.68
N LEU A 74 2.33 9.69 -1.69
CA LEU A 74 2.54 10.46 -0.47
C LEU A 74 1.24 10.68 0.33
N PHE A 75 0.11 10.82 -0.35
CA PHE A 75 -1.15 11.20 0.30
C PHE A 75 -2.17 10.06 0.45
N HIS A 76 -1.90 8.84 -0.07
CA HIS A 76 -2.89 7.74 -0.04
C HIS A 76 -3.38 7.41 1.38
N ASP A 77 -2.47 7.43 2.35
CA ASP A 77 -2.71 7.11 3.75
C ASP A 77 -2.77 8.35 4.68
N TYR A 78 -3.01 9.56 4.10
CA TYR A 78 -3.02 10.82 4.84
C TYR A 78 -3.88 10.77 6.10
N ALA A 79 -5.06 10.20 6.03
CA ALA A 79 -5.99 10.11 7.15
C ALA A 79 -5.63 9.05 8.20
N ARG A 80 -4.65 8.18 7.97
CA ARG A 80 -4.21 7.18 8.96
C ARG A 80 -3.69 7.81 10.25
N PHE A 81 -3.03 8.96 10.14
CA PHE A 81 -2.55 9.69 11.31
C PHE A 81 -3.72 10.17 12.18
N GLU A 82 -4.75 10.74 11.57
CA GLU A 82 -5.96 11.18 12.28
C GLU A 82 -6.76 9.97 12.80
N GLN A 83 -6.87 8.88 12.03
CA GLN A 83 -7.53 7.65 12.45
C GLN A 83 -6.89 7.08 13.72
N VAL A 84 -5.56 6.98 13.78
CA VAL A 84 -4.84 6.49 14.97
C VAL A 84 -5.02 7.45 16.15
N LYS A 85 -4.88 8.76 15.93
CA LYS A 85 -5.04 9.79 16.95
C LYS A 85 -6.42 9.73 17.58
N LYS A 86 -7.46 9.54 16.79
CA LYS A 86 -8.86 9.58 17.22
C LYS A 86 -9.38 8.25 17.75
N TYR A 87 -8.98 7.14 17.15
CA TYR A 87 -9.56 5.82 17.44
C TYR A 87 -8.56 4.82 18.04
N ALA A 88 -7.28 5.17 18.16
CA ALA A 88 -6.21 4.31 18.64
C ALA A 88 -6.12 2.95 17.90
N THR A 89 -6.45 2.92 16.60
CA THR A 89 -6.45 1.70 15.77
C THR A 89 -6.33 2.03 14.30
N PHE A 90 -5.73 1.09 13.52
CA PHE A 90 -5.75 1.09 12.06
C PHE A 90 -6.91 0.28 11.46
N SER A 91 -7.72 -0.37 12.29
CA SER A 91 -8.77 -1.24 11.77
C SER A 91 -9.94 -0.39 11.26
N ASP A 92 -10.11 -0.33 9.95
CA ASP A 92 -11.26 0.31 9.32
C ASP A 92 -12.58 -0.32 9.81
N LEU A 93 -12.57 -1.64 10.08
CA LEU A 93 -13.73 -2.36 10.61
C LEU A 93 -14.10 -1.95 12.05
N LYS A 94 -13.16 -1.35 12.80
CA LYS A 94 -13.37 -0.91 14.20
C LYS A 94 -13.45 0.61 14.35
N SER A 95 -13.29 1.36 13.27
CA SER A 95 -13.28 2.82 13.27
C SER A 95 -13.99 3.39 12.04
N VAL A 96 -13.24 3.96 11.10
CA VAL A 96 -13.71 4.54 9.85
C VAL A 96 -12.87 4.04 8.69
N ASP A 97 -13.42 4.01 7.50
CA ASP A 97 -12.63 3.75 6.30
C ASP A 97 -11.65 4.91 6.07
N HIS A 98 -10.35 4.60 6.14
CA HIS A 98 -9.31 5.63 6.09
C HIS A 98 -9.17 6.27 4.71
N ALA A 99 -9.50 5.55 3.63
CA ALA A 99 -9.45 6.11 2.29
C ALA A 99 -10.60 7.09 2.06
N ASP A 100 -11.80 6.77 2.55
CA ASP A 100 -12.93 7.70 2.52
C ASP A 100 -12.67 8.93 3.41
N LEU A 101 -12.08 8.74 4.59
CA LEU A 101 -11.66 9.85 5.45
C LEU A 101 -10.55 10.69 4.79
N ALA A 102 -9.60 10.06 4.08
CA ALA A 102 -8.54 10.79 3.39
C ALA A 102 -9.08 11.70 2.29
N VAL A 103 -10.01 11.22 1.48
CA VAL A 103 -10.61 12.06 0.44
C VAL A 103 -11.48 13.16 1.03
N GLU A 104 -12.20 12.92 2.13
CA GLU A 104 -12.91 13.98 2.87
C GLU A 104 -11.96 15.08 3.33
N MET A 105 -10.83 14.72 3.98
CA MET A 105 -9.87 15.69 4.49
C MET A 105 -9.18 16.45 3.35
N LEU A 106 -8.67 15.74 2.36
CA LEU A 106 -7.86 16.33 1.30
C LEU A 106 -8.68 17.19 0.32
N PHE A 107 -9.87 16.75 -0.06
CA PHE A 107 -10.66 17.38 -1.12
C PHE A 107 -11.88 18.14 -0.59
N ASP A 108 -12.68 17.56 0.30
CA ASP A 108 -13.91 18.23 0.79
C ASP A 108 -13.56 19.34 1.79
N LYS A 109 -12.51 19.14 2.62
CA LYS A 109 -11.99 20.15 3.54
C LYS A 109 -10.83 20.98 2.96
N ALA A 110 -10.48 20.72 1.71
CA ALA A 110 -9.43 21.42 0.97
C ALA A 110 -8.03 21.41 1.64
N GLU A 111 -7.71 20.40 2.48
CA GLU A 111 -6.40 20.31 3.14
C GLU A 111 -5.26 20.08 2.15
N LEU A 112 -5.54 19.48 0.96
CA LEU A 112 -4.57 19.27 -0.11
C LEU A 112 -3.92 20.58 -0.57
N GLU A 113 -4.67 21.68 -0.60
CA GLU A 113 -4.20 23.00 -1.05
C GLU A 113 -3.11 23.60 -0.16
N ASN A 114 -2.96 23.10 1.08
CA ASN A 114 -1.85 23.48 1.96
C ASN A 114 -0.49 22.91 1.48
N PHE A 115 -0.52 21.90 0.64
CA PHE A 115 0.67 21.17 0.17
C PHE A 115 0.95 21.40 -1.31
N ILE A 116 -0.08 21.39 -2.16
CA ILE A 116 0.00 21.33 -3.62
C ILE A 116 -0.90 22.39 -4.22
N ASP A 117 -0.36 23.20 -5.13
CA ASP A 117 -1.06 24.32 -5.78
C ASP A 117 -1.10 24.20 -7.32
N ASP A 118 -0.42 23.19 -7.91
CA ASP A 118 -0.20 23.09 -9.35
C ASP A 118 -0.99 21.95 -10.05
N LEU A 119 -1.99 21.37 -9.38
CA LEU A 119 -2.83 20.33 -9.97
C LEU A 119 -3.98 20.90 -10.79
N THR A 120 -4.18 20.36 -11.98
CA THR A 120 -5.41 20.57 -12.77
C THR A 120 -6.59 19.86 -12.13
N GLU A 121 -7.82 20.26 -12.47
CA GLU A 121 -9.03 19.59 -11.99
C GLU A 121 -9.10 18.09 -12.39
N ASN A 122 -8.60 17.75 -13.58
CA ASN A 122 -8.50 16.34 -14.00
C ASN A 122 -7.52 15.55 -13.11
N GLU A 123 -6.36 16.12 -12.78
CA GLU A 123 -5.38 15.49 -11.89
C GLU A 123 -5.90 15.35 -10.46
N LYS A 124 -6.63 16.34 -9.95
CA LYS A 124 -7.34 16.24 -8.67
C LYS A 124 -8.34 15.10 -8.67
N GLN A 125 -9.11 14.91 -9.75
CA GLN A 125 -10.04 13.79 -9.90
C GLN A 125 -9.31 12.44 -9.95
N ILE A 126 -8.21 12.33 -10.68
CA ILE A 126 -7.38 11.13 -10.72
C ILE A 126 -6.88 10.78 -9.31
N MET A 127 -6.30 11.77 -8.61
CA MET A 127 -5.78 11.60 -7.25
C MET A 127 -6.90 11.21 -6.27
N TYR A 128 -8.06 11.85 -6.35
CA TYR A 128 -9.25 11.51 -5.55
C TYR A 128 -9.63 10.03 -5.70
N PHE A 129 -9.81 9.56 -6.95
CA PHE A 129 -10.21 8.17 -7.19
C PHE A 129 -9.11 7.18 -6.83
N ALA A 130 -7.84 7.49 -7.07
CA ALA A 130 -6.72 6.63 -6.69
C ALA A 130 -6.65 6.45 -5.17
N ILE A 131 -6.74 7.53 -4.39
CA ILE A 131 -6.76 7.49 -2.93
C ILE A 131 -8.00 6.75 -2.43
N LYS A 132 -9.18 7.07 -2.96
CA LYS A 132 -10.44 6.46 -2.53
C LYS A 132 -10.48 4.94 -2.74
N ASN A 133 -9.82 4.44 -3.78
CA ASN A 133 -9.89 3.02 -4.17
C ASN A 133 -8.68 2.19 -3.72
N HIS A 134 -7.66 2.78 -3.08
CA HIS A 134 -6.43 2.03 -2.78
C HIS A 134 -6.66 0.88 -1.80
N ASN A 135 -7.54 1.06 -0.80
CA ASN A 135 -7.85 0.08 0.24
C ASN A 135 -9.07 -0.80 -0.04
N LYS A 136 -9.85 -0.49 -1.09
CA LYS A 136 -11.10 -1.21 -1.38
C LYS A 136 -10.82 -2.62 -1.88
N PHE A 137 -11.75 -3.55 -1.62
CA PHE A 137 -11.64 -4.94 -2.09
C PHE A 137 -11.52 -5.02 -3.62
N ALA A 138 -12.25 -4.17 -4.33
CA ALA A 138 -12.15 -3.99 -5.78
C ALA A 138 -12.19 -2.50 -6.12
N ILE A 139 -11.50 -2.11 -7.20
CA ILE A 139 -11.60 -0.76 -7.74
C ILE A 139 -13.03 -0.56 -8.27
N GLN A 140 -13.64 0.58 -7.97
CA GLN A 140 -14.99 0.90 -8.45
C GLN A 140 -15.07 0.91 -9.99
N SER A 141 -16.23 0.59 -10.53
CA SER A 141 -16.52 0.70 -11.97
C SER A 141 -16.76 2.15 -12.41
N GLY A 142 -16.68 2.40 -13.74
CA GLY A 142 -17.00 3.71 -14.32
C GLY A 142 -15.86 4.72 -14.26
N LEU A 143 -14.65 4.31 -13.92
CA LEU A 143 -13.46 5.14 -14.00
C LEU A 143 -12.93 5.22 -15.44
N THR A 144 -12.27 6.33 -15.79
CA THR A 144 -11.50 6.43 -17.03
C THR A 144 -10.27 5.50 -16.98
N ASP A 145 -9.69 5.18 -18.15
CA ASP A 145 -8.48 4.36 -18.23
C ASP A 145 -7.33 4.97 -17.42
N GLU A 146 -7.20 6.30 -17.45
CA GLU A 146 -6.17 7.00 -16.68
C GLU A 146 -6.42 6.91 -15.17
N GLN A 147 -7.64 7.14 -14.70
CA GLN A 147 -8.00 6.95 -13.29
C GLN A 147 -7.76 5.52 -12.83
N MET A 148 -8.12 4.54 -13.65
CA MET A 148 -7.88 3.12 -13.39
C MET A 148 -6.38 2.81 -13.29
N LEU A 149 -5.56 3.39 -14.18
CA LEU A 149 -4.10 3.23 -14.17
C LEU A 149 -3.51 3.68 -12.82
N PHE A 150 -3.86 4.89 -12.36
CA PHE A 150 -3.34 5.42 -11.09
C PHE A 150 -3.87 4.66 -9.87
N CYS A 151 -5.11 4.17 -9.90
CA CYS A 151 -5.62 3.26 -8.88
C CYS A 151 -4.76 1.98 -8.79
N LYS A 152 -4.39 1.39 -9.92
CA LYS A 152 -3.55 0.19 -9.97
C LYS A 152 -2.14 0.45 -9.47
N ILE A 153 -1.54 1.58 -9.86
CA ILE A 153 -0.17 1.94 -9.44
C ILE A 153 -0.09 2.05 -7.92
N ILE A 154 -0.97 2.83 -7.29
CA ILE A 154 -0.93 3.00 -5.84
C ILE A 154 -1.27 1.71 -5.09
N ARG A 155 -2.20 0.88 -5.59
CA ARG A 155 -2.52 -0.41 -4.97
C ARG A 155 -1.33 -1.34 -4.96
N ASP A 156 -0.56 -1.40 -6.05
CA ASP A 156 0.66 -2.20 -6.11
C ASP A 156 1.73 -1.67 -5.15
N ALA A 157 1.99 -0.36 -5.17
CA ALA A 157 3.00 0.26 -4.32
C ALA A 157 2.69 0.06 -2.82
N ASP A 158 1.45 0.28 -2.40
CA ASP A 158 1.00 0.05 -1.03
C ASP A 158 1.19 -1.40 -0.59
N LYS A 159 0.76 -2.38 -1.43
CA LYS A 159 0.90 -3.80 -1.11
C LYS A 159 2.35 -4.25 -1.00
N LEU A 160 3.21 -3.77 -1.88
CA LEU A 160 4.64 -4.08 -1.81
C LEU A 160 5.27 -3.57 -0.52
N ASP A 161 4.88 -2.38 -0.05
CA ASP A 161 5.36 -1.89 1.23
C ASP A 161 4.70 -2.60 2.43
N ILE A 162 3.45 -3.05 2.32
CA ILE A 162 2.83 -3.94 3.31
C ILE A 162 3.66 -5.24 3.44
N PHE A 163 4.09 -5.87 2.34
CA PHE A 163 4.98 -7.04 2.41
C PHE A 163 6.30 -6.74 3.11
N ARG A 164 6.92 -5.57 2.87
CA ARG A 164 8.10 -5.12 3.61
C ARG A 164 7.82 -5.02 5.11
N ILE A 165 6.72 -4.39 5.50
CA ILE A 165 6.34 -4.21 6.90
C ILE A 165 6.15 -5.56 7.58
N VAL A 166 5.31 -6.43 7.03
CA VAL A 166 4.99 -7.71 7.67
C VAL A 166 6.19 -8.68 7.67
N SER A 167 7.14 -8.51 6.76
CA SER A 167 8.38 -9.29 6.76
C SER A 167 9.30 -8.96 7.95
N CYS A 168 9.22 -7.75 8.49
CA CYS A 168 10.01 -7.29 9.63
C CYS A 168 9.23 -7.35 10.95
N ASP A 169 7.93 -7.05 10.91
CA ASP A 169 7.04 -7.01 12.07
C ASP A 169 5.66 -7.57 11.69
N PRO A 170 5.42 -8.88 11.86
CA PRO A 170 4.16 -9.51 11.49
C PRO A 170 2.99 -9.08 12.38
N ARG A 171 3.23 -8.38 13.50
CA ARG A 171 2.23 -7.89 14.46
C ARG A 171 1.25 -8.98 14.91
N CYS A 172 1.83 -10.10 15.35
CA CYS A 172 1.07 -11.29 15.72
C CYS A 172 0.85 -11.43 17.24
N GLU A 173 1.42 -10.55 18.07
CA GLU A 173 1.49 -10.69 19.55
C GLU A 173 0.12 -10.85 20.21
N LYS A 174 -0.94 -10.39 19.57
CA LYS A 174 -2.30 -10.45 20.09
C LYS A 174 -3.18 -11.47 19.39
N LEU A 175 -2.61 -12.28 18.49
CA LEU A 175 -3.36 -13.27 17.73
C LEU A 175 -3.25 -14.64 18.38
N GLU A 176 -4.38 -15.34 18.46
CA GLU A 176 -4.36 -16.76 18.70
C GLU A 176 -3.88 -17.48 17.44
N VAL A 177 -3.12 -18.56 17.60
CA VAL A 177 -2.69 -19.39 16.46
C VAL A 177 -3.94 -19.92 15.74
N GLY A 178 -4.92 -20.44 16.50
CA GLY A 178 -6.19 -20.91 15.98
C GLY A 178 -6.04 -22.21 15.17
N GLN A 179 -6.96 -22.42 14.25
CA GLN A 179 -6.94 -23.52 13.29
C GLN A 179 -7.00 -22.96 11.88
N LEU A 180 -6.35 -23.67 10.96
CA LEU A 180 -6.44 -23.39 9.55
C LEU A 180 -7.85 -23.74 9.06
N ILE A 181 -8.46 -22.85 8.28
CA ILE A 181 -9.82 -22.98 7.77
C ILE A 181 -9.73 -23.44 6.31
N GLU A 182 -10.27 -24.61 6.00
CA GLU A 182 -10.20 -25.22 4.67
C GLU A 182 -10.76 -24.31 3.57
N GLU A 183 -11.90 -23.65 3.82
CA GLU A 183 -12.48 -22.68 2.88
C GLU A 183 -11.53 -21.51 2.57
N GLU A 184 -10.74 -21.04 3.56
CA GLU A 184 -9.76 -19.97 3.34
C GLU A 184 -8.59 -20.43 2.46
N LEU A 185 -8.14 -21.69 2.63
CA LEU A 185 -7.16 -22.32 1.77
C LEU A 185 -7.67 -22.48 0.34
N GLU A 186 -8.88 -23.02 0.16
CA GLU A 186 -9.51 -23.16 -1.15
C GLU A 186 -9.63 -21.81 -1.86
N ASN A 187 -10.04 -20.77 -1.14
CA ASN A 187 -10.11 -19.41 -1.69
C ASN A 187 -8.73 -18.89 -2.09
N PHE A 188 -7.69 -19.15 -1.29
CA PHE A 188 -6.32 -18.78 -1.61
C PHE A 188 -5.83 -19.45 -2.90
N TYR A 189 -5.94 -20.78 -3.01
CA TYR A 189 -5.55 -21.52 -4.22
C TYR A 189 -6.43 -21.23 -5.45
N SER A 190 -7.64 -20.69 -5.22
CA SER A 190 -8.51 -20.18 -6.30
C SER A 190 -8.19 -18.73 -6.69
N HIS A 191 -7.05 -18.18 -6.24
CA HIS A 191 -6.56 -16.82 -6.54
C HIS A 191 -7.50 -15.70 -6.08
N LYS A 192 -8.23 -15.93 -4.99
CA LYS A 192 -9.12 -14.91 -4.43
C LYS A 192 -8.41 -14.07 -3.38
N LEU A 193 -8.61 -12.76 -3.48
CA LEU A 193 -8.18 -11.84 -2.44
C LEU A 193 -8.93 -12.14 -1.13
N TYR A 194 -8.22 -12.19 0.00
CA TYR A 194 -8.82 -12.45 1.30
C TYR A 194 -9.65 -11.26 1.78
N LYS A 195 -10.90 -11.51 2.14
CA LYS A 195 -11.76 -10.48 2.74
C LYS A 195 -11.54 -10.39 4.24
N LYS A 196 -10.90 -9.31 4.70
CA LYS A 196 -10.61 -9.09 6.13
C LYS A 196 -11.87 -9.17 7.00
N THR A 197 -11.72 -9.85 8.15
CA THR A 197 -12.75 -9.94 9.19
C THR A 197 -12.22 -9.42 10.53
N VAL A 198 -13.12 -9.17 11.49
CA VAL A 198 -12.74 -8.62 12.81
C VAL A 198 -11.95 -9.64 13.64
N ASN A 199 -12.26 -10.92 13.49
CA ASN A 199 -11.72 -12.01 14.31
C ASN A 199 -10.86 -12.95 13.48
N MET A 200 -9.75 -12.46 12.93
CA MET A 200 -8.77 -13.30 12.26
C MET A 200 -7.84 -13.96 13.28
N ASN A 201 -7.61 -15.27 13.14
CA ASN A 201 -6.51 -15.95 13.79
C ASN A 201 -5.19 -15.75 13.01
N LEU A 202 -4.09 -16.36 13.45
CA LEU A 202 -2.80 -16.24 12.80
C LEU A 202 -2.84 -16.72 11.34
N TYR A 203 -3.45 -17.89 11.07
CA TYR A 203 -3.52 -18.46 9.72
C TYR A 203 -4.32 -17.57 8.77
N SER A 204 -5.51 -17.11 9.20
CA SER A 204 -6.33 -16.17 8.44
C SER A 204 -5.55 -14.88 8.11
N LYS A 205 -4.73 -14.38 9.06
CA LYS A 205 -3.90 -13.21 8.84
C LYS A 205 -2.78 -13.46 7.83
N VAL A 206 -2.12 -14.62 7.91
CA VAL A 206 -1.08 -14.99 6.93
C VAL A 206 -1.68 -15.11 5.54
N LEU A 207 -2.79 -15.83 5.38
CA LEU A 207 -3.49 -15.95 4.10
C LEU A 207 -3.98 -14.60 3.57
N CYS A 208 -4.46 -13.72 4.45
CA CYS A 208 -4.84 -12.36 4.09
C CYS A 208 -3.66 -11.58 3.48
N HIS A 209 -2.47 -11.66 4.08
CA HIS A 209 -1.29 -10.98 3.54
C HIS A 209 -0.80 -11.65 2.25
N LEU A 210 -0.67 -12.98 2.22
CA LEU A 210 -0.22 -13.70 1.02
C LEU A 210 -1.15 -13.46 -0.16
N SER A 211 -2.49 -13.41 0.06
CA SER A 211 -3.46 -13.18 -1.02
C SER A 211 -3.31 -11.82 -1.72
N LEU A 212 -2.61 -10.85 -1.12
CA LEU A 212 -2.35 -9.56 -1.75
C LEU A 212 -1.62 -9.67 -3.10
N ILE A 213 -0.91 -10.79 -3.35
CA ILE A 213 -0.27 -11.05 -4.65
C ILE A 213 -1.27 -11.12 -5.80
N TYR A 214 -2.51 -11.54 -5.54
CA TYR A 214 -3.55 -11.66 -6.56
C TYR A 214 -4.14 -10.31 -6.99
N ASP A 215 -3.86 -9.25 -6.24
CA ASP A 215 -4.24 -7.88 -6.57
C ASP A 215 -3.08 -7.04 -7.10
N LEU A 216 -1.93 -7.64 -7.38
CA LEU A 216 -0.84 -6.97 -8.10
C LEU A 216 -1.19 -6.85 -9.58
N ASN A 217 -1.01 -5.66 -10.12
CA ASN A 217 -1.46 -5.33 -11.47
C ASN A 217 -0.33 -5.38 -12.51
N PHE A 218 0.91 -5.05 -12.11
CA PHE A 218 2.04 -4.90 -13.03
C PHE A 218 3.09 -6.00 -12.82
N ASN A 219 3.71 -6.44 -13.93
CA ASN A 219 4.78 -7.44 -13.87
C ASN A 219 5.97 -6.96 -13.03
N ILE A 220 6.33 -5.70 -13.15
CA ILE A 220 7.41 -5.11 -12.33
C ILE A 220 7.12 -5.25 -10.82
N SER A 221 5.86 -5.17 -10.39
CA SER A 221 5.48 -5.37 -9.00
C SER A 221 5.75 -6.81 -8.54
N CYS A 222 5.50 -7.79 -9.40
CA CYS A 222 5.84 -9.19 -9.15
C CYS A 222 7.37 -9.38 -9.05
N GLU A 223 8.13 -8.77 -9.94
CA GLU A 223 9.61 -8.80 -9.93
C GLU A 223 10.16 -8.18 -8.64
N ILE A 224 9.67 -7.00 -8.25
CA ILE A 224 10.09 -6.32 -7.01
C ILE A 224 9.83 -7.23 -5.81
N LEU A 225 8.64 -7.85 -5.71
CA LEU A 225 8.28 -8.71 -4.59
C LEU A 225 9.15 -9.98 -4.54
N LEU A 226 9.39 -10.64 -5.66
CA LEU A 226 10.27 -11.82 -5.74
C LEU A 226 11.72 -11.48 -5.37
N ASN A 227 12.27 -10.38 -5.92
CA ASN A 227 13.64 -9.97 -5.70
C ASN A 227 13.90 -9.52 -4.25
N SER A 228 12.89 -8.91 -3.60
CA SER A 228 12.98 -8.49 -2.20
C SER A 228 13.00 -9.64 -1.21
N LYS A 229 12.50 -10.81 -1.59
CA LYS A 229 12.31 -12.00 -0.73
C LYS A 229 11.39 -11.76 0.49
N TYR A 230 10.52 -10.76 0.42
CA TYR A 230 9.66 -10.40 1.56
C TYR A 230 8.70 -11.54 1.95
N ILE A 231 8.20 -12.34 0.99
CA ILE A 231 7.35 -13.49 1.32
C ILE A 231 8.10 -14.48 2.23
N LYS A 232 9.35 -14.85 1.86
CA LYS A 232 10.17 -15.75 2.68
C LYS A 232 10.53 -15.15 4.04
N MET A 233 10.89 -13.87 4.06
CA MET A 233 11.19 -13.15 5.30
C MET A 233 9.95 -13.08 6.20
N TYR A 234 8.78 -12.86 5.64
CA TYR A 234 7.52 -12.85 6.38
C TYR A 234 7.26 -14.22 7.02
N MET A 235 7.35 -15.30 6.24
CA MET A 235 7.19 -16.65 6.79
C MET A 235 8.22 -16.97 7.87
N TYR A 236 9.47 -16.56 7.68
CA TYR A 236 10.51 -16.73 8.70
C TYR A 236 10.16 -15.96 9.98
N SER A 237 9.68 -14.72 9.88
CA SER A 237 9.24 -13.91 11.02
C SER A 237 8.07 -14.56 11.77
N ILE A 238 7.11 -15.14 11.04
CA ILE A 238 5.99 -15.90 11.62
C ILE A 238 6.48 -17.14 12.36
N LEU A 239 7.40 -17.91 11.75
CA LEU A 239 7.97 -19.12 12.37
C LEU A 239 8.73 -18.79 13.65
N LEU A 240 9.52 -17.71 13.67
CA LEU A 240 10.23 -17.26 14.86
C LEU A 240 9.28 -16.83 15.98
N TRP A 241 8.19 -16.12 15.62
CA TRP A 241 7.23 -15.65 16.59
C TRP A 241 6.37 -16.77 17.17
N ALA A 242 5.89 -17.68 16.33
CA ALA A 242 4.96 -18.76 16.73
C ALA A 242 5.62 -19.86 17.57
N THR A 243 6.93 -19.81 17.76
CA THR A 243 7.71 -20.70 18.66
C THR A 243 7.42 -22.19 18.53
N PHE A 244 6.93 -22.78 17.44
CA PHE A 244 7.00 -24.22 17.29
C PHE A 244 5.98 -24.99 16.46
N LYS A 245 4.84 -24.47 16.04
CA LYS A 245 3.92 -25.28 15.22
C LYS A 245 3.09 -24.41 14.30
N ILE A 246 3.66 -24.07 13.18
CA ILE A 246 2.87 -23.61 12.02
C ILE A 246 2.55 -24.85 11.21
N ASP A 247 1.31 -24.93 10.75
CA ASP A 247 0.83 -25.95 9.84
C ASP A 247 1.65 -25.91 8.54
N GLU A 248 2.06 -27.08 8.02
CA GLU A 248 2.84 -27.18 6.79
C GLU A 248 2.08 -26.56 5.61
N ASP A 249 0.76 -26.64 5.59
CA ASP A 249 -0.08 -26.03 4.54
C ASP A 249 0.12 -24.51 4.40
N ILE A 250 0.43 -23.81 5.48
CA ILE A 250 0.73 -22.36 5.42
C ILE A 250 2.10 -22.08 4.80
N ILE A 251 3.08 -22.97 5.03
CA ILE A 251 4.38 -22.89 4.37
C ILE A 251 4.20 -23.14 2.86
N ASP A 252 3.41 -24.13 2.50
CA ASP A 252 3.08 -24.44 1.11
C ASP A 252 2.36 -23.29 0.42
N CYS A 253 1.50 -22.55 1.12
CA CYS A 253 0.89 -21.32 0.58
C CYS A 253 1.92 -20.24 0.22
N ALA A 254 2.98 -20.09 0.99
CA ALA A 254 4.03 -19.11 0.68
C ALA A 254 4.88 -19.55 -0.54
N ASP A 255 5.22 -20.83 -0.63
CA ASP A 255 5.92 -21.38 -1.79
C ASP A 255 5.04 -21.30 -3.06
N TYR A 256 3.75 -21.57 -2.92
CA TYR A 256 2.78 -21.39 -4.00
C TYR A 256 2.68 -19.92 -4.44
N ALA A 257 2.66 -18.97 -3.50
CA ALA A 257 2.64 -17.56 -3.81
C ALA A 257 3.85 -17.13 -4.65
N GLU A 258 5.06 -17.57 -4.28
CA GLU A 258 6.26 -17.30 -5.08
C GLU A 258 6.22 -17.96 -6.46
N LYS A 259 5.69 -19.19 -6.54
CA LYS A 259 5.51 -19.89 -7.82
C LYS A 259 4.52 -19.13 -8.72
N TYR A 260 3.37 -18.74 -8.18
CA TYR A 260 2.37 -17.96 -8.91
C TYR A 260 2.96 -16.66 -9.51
N LEU A 261 3.76 -15.93 -8.74
CA LEU A 261 4.42 -14.71 -9.23
C LEU A 261 5.43 -15.02 -10.35
N LYS A 262 6.18 -16.12 -10.24
CA LYS A 262 7.12 -16.56 -11.29
C LYS A 262 6.38 -16.96 -12.57
N ASP A 263 5.29 -17.71 -12.43
CA ASP A 263 4.47 -18.17 -13.56
C ASP A 263 3.81 -16.98 -14.31
N ARG A 264 3.50 -15.87 -13.60
CA ARG A 264 3.02 -14.63 -14.24
C ARG A 264 4.10 -13.90 -15.07
N LEU A 265 5.36 -14.12 -14.77
CA LEU A 265 6.49 -13.44 -15.45
C LEU A 265 7.04 -14.27 -16.61
N ALA A 266 6.70 -15.57 -16.70
CA ALA A 266 7.12 -16.50 -17.75
C ALA A 266 6.33 -16.30 -19.05
#